data_c489be67c5cf7ee6d63f724479c6a91b
#
_entry.id   c489be67c5cf7ee6d63f724479c6a91b
#
_cell.length_a   1.000
_cell.length_b   1.000
_cell.length_c   1.000
_cell.angle_alpha   90.00
_cell.angle_beta   90.00
_cell.angle_gamma   90.00
#
_symmetry.space_group_name_H-M   'P 1'
#
loop_
_entity.id
_entity.type
_entity.pdbx_description
1 polymer ?
#
loop_
_entity_poly.entity_id
_entity_poly.type
_entity_poly.pdbx_seq_one_letter_code
_entity_poly.pdbx_strand_id
1 'polypeptide(L)'
;ALATNLGLAGPPADLIVPYVLNLNGDVLCATSAFLEAVGLPPDAGAADIAARIRAGALGRAVRFGVPFFFSTHHFLLRYWLASEGIDPDRDVRIEIVPPPLMPEAIGNGVIDGMMVGEPWGSVAVDRGVASIFLSATEIWAGTPEKVFGMRRSWAEANEGAVQGLLRALYRASTWVQDPSNRVTLSELLAREAYLDVSAEVIERALSGDLTRTPQGLQGKIDRFVVFQDGASSFPWLSQ
;
A
#
# COMPACT_ATOMS: atom_id res chain seq x y z
N ALA A 1 -2.55 9.75 -11.81
CA ALA A 1 -1.90 10.56 -12.86
C ALA A 1 -1.66 9.73 -14.13
N LEU A 2 -0.92 8.62 -14.06
CA LEU A 2 -0.56 7.82 -15.24
C LEU A 2 -1.78 7.40 -16.08
N ALA A 3 -2.76 6.74 -15.47
CA ALA A 3 -3.97 6.28 -16.16
C ALA A 3 -4.73 7.44 -16.81
N THR A 4 -4.80 8.59 -16.14
CA THR A 4 -5.47 9.78 -16.65
C THR A 4 -4.72 10.41 -17.82
N ASN A 5 -3.38 10.53 -17.72
CA ASN A 5 -2.57 11.10 -18.81
C ASN A 5 -2.58 10.22 -20.06
N LEU A 6 -2.67 8.90 -19.89
CA LEU A 6 -2.74 7.94 -20.99
C LEU A 6 -4.18 7.72 -21.52
N GLY A 7 -5.18 8.34 -20.91
CA GLY A 7 -6.58 8.17 -21.30
C GLY A 7 -7.19 6.81 -20.98
N LEU A 8 -6.58 6.03 -20.06
CA LEU A 8 -7.04 4.69 -19.70
C LEU A 8 -8.29 4.68 -18.80
N ALA A 9 -8.58 5.81 -18.16
CA ALA A 9 -9.71 5.96 -17.24
C ALA A 9 -10.66 7.11 -17.67
N GLY A 10 -10.68 7.47 -18.94
CA GLY A 10 -11.47 8.57 -19.51
C GLY A 10 -10.63 9.45 -20.44
N PRO A 11 -11.12 10.61 -20.86
CA PRO A 11 -10.37 11.52 -21.73
C PRO A 11 -9.00 11.87 -21.12
N PRO A 12 -7.91 11.87 -21.92
CA PRO A 12 -6.59 12.26 -21.44
C PRO A 12 -6.60 13.65 -20.81
N ALA A 13 -5.85 13.80 -19.72
CA ALA A 13 -5.64 15.10 -19.09
C ALA A 13 -4.15 15.26 -18.80
N ASP A 14 -3.61 16.43 -19.10
CA ASP A 14 -2.20 16.76 -18.82
C ASP A 14 -2.03 17.05 -17.32
N LEU A 15 -1.73 15.99 -16.56
CA LEU A 15 -1.44 16.05 -15.14
C LEU A 15 0.07 16.08 -14.91
N ILE A 16 0.51 16.95 -14.02
CA ILE A 16 1.86 16.98 -13.47
C ILE A 16 1.87 16.49 -12.02
N VAL A 17 2.98 15.94 -11.60
CA VAL A 17 3.22 15.48 -10.23
C VAL A 17 4.39 16.26 -9.65
N PRO A 18 4.16 17.40 -9.03
CA PRO A 18 5.24 18.22 -8.47
C PRO A 18 5.80 17.72 -7.14
N TYR A 19 5.10 16.80 -6.44
CA TYR A 19 5.56 16.28 -5.15
C TYR A 19 5.12 14.84 -4.93
N VAL A 20 6.04 14.00 -4.42
CA VAL A 20 5.74 12.66 -3.92
C VAL A 20 5.51 12.75 -2.42
N LEU A 21 4.31 12.38 -1.96
CA LEU A 21 3.90 12.53 -0.57
C LEU A 21 4.53 11.48 0.32
N ASN A 22 4.65 10.24 -0.17
CA ASN A 22 5.37 9.18 0.53
C ASN A 22 5.89 8.11 -0.42
N LEU A 23 6.91 7.40 0.05
CA LEU A 23 7.43 6.17 -0.56
C LEU A 23 7.04 4.98 0.31
N ASN A 24 6.87 3.81 -0.30
CA ASN A 24 6.55 2.54 0.36
C ASN A 24 5.27 2.59 1.22
N GLY A 25 5.17 1.72 2.24
CA GLY A 25 4.04 1.71 3.19
C GLY A 25 2.91 0.77 2.81
N ASP A 26 3.08 -0.04 1.75
CA ASP A 26 2.12 -1.05 1.34
C ASP A 26 2.55 -2.44 1.84
N VAL A 27 1.56 -3.30 2.07
CA VAL A 27 1.75 -4.69 2.48
C VAL A 27 0.94 -5.63 1.62
N LEU A 28 1.47 -6.85 1.44
CA LEU A 28 0.79 -7.95 0.80
C LEU A 28 0.38 -8.96 1.88
N CYS A 29 -0.92 -9.19 1.97
CA CYS A 29 -1.52 -10.06 2.98
C CYS A 29 -2.19 -11.27 2.32
N ALA A 30 -2.17 -12.40 3.04
CA ALA A 30 -2.96 -13.58 2.75
C ALA A 30 -4.02 -13.77 3.84
N THR A 31 -5.22 -14.22 3.48
CA THR A 31 -6.26 -14.50 4.47
C THR A 31 -5.92 -15.73 5.29
N SER A 32 -6.33 -15.73 6.57
CA SER A 32 -6.20 -16.91 7.44
C SER A 32 -6.91 -18.12 6.81
N ALA A 33 -8.09 -17.92 6.22
CA ALA A 33 -8.86 -18.97 5.55
C ALA A 33 -8.13 -19.54 4.31
N PHE A 34 -7.48 -18.69 3.50
CA PHE A 34 -6.67 -19.16 2.37
C PHE A 34 -5.49 -19.99 2.86
N LEU A 35 -4.71 -19.50 3.83
CA LEU A 35 -3.55 -20.20 4.37
C LEU A 35 -3.95 -21.58 4.90
N GLU A 36 -5.03 -21.68 5.68
CA GLU A 36 -5.57 -22.93 6.18
C GLU A 36 -5.98 -23.88 5.04
N ALA A 37 -6.73 -23.37 4.05
CA ALA A 37 -7.23 -24.16 2.93
C ALA A 37 -6.11 -24.77 2.07
N VAL A 38 -4.95 -24.11 2.00
CA VAL A 38 -3.78 -24.63 1.24
C VAL A 38 -2.73 -25.31 2.13
N GLY A 39 -3.04 -25.50 3.42
CA GLY A 39 -2.18 -26.19 4.39
C GLY A 39 -0.91 -25.43 4.75
N LEU A 40 -0.99 -24.10 4.85
CA LEU A 40 0.11 -23.24 5.26
C LEU A 40 -0.11 -22.64 6.65
N PRO A 41 0.96 -22.44 7.44
CA PRO A 41 0.87 -21.77 8.73
C PRO A 41 0.66 -20.25 8.55
N PRO A 42 0.22 -19.53 9.59
CA PRO A 42 0.00 -18.07 9.54
C PRO A 42 1.24 -17.24 9.23
N ASP A 43 2.42 -17.76 9.51
CA ASP A 43 3.74 -17.15 9.27
C ASP A 43 4.42 -17.64 7.98
N ALA A 44 3.65 -18.26 7.07
CA ALA A 44 4.15 -18.75 5.79
C ALA A 44 4.83 -17.62 4.99
N GLY A 45 5.98 -17.92 4.42
CA GLY A 45 6.74 -17.00 3.60
C GLY A 45 6.16 -16.81 2.19
N ALA A 46 6.58 -15.75 1.51
CA ALA A 46 6.12 -15.42 0.17
C ALA A 46 6.35 -16.55 -0.85
N ALA A 47 7.48 -17.25 -0.77
CA ALA A 47 7.81 -18.37 -1.66
C ALA A 47 6.86 -19.57 -1.47
N ASP A 48 6.48 -19.87 -0.22
CA ASP A 48 5.56 -20.98 0.08
C ASP A 48 4.15 -20.67 -0.43
N ILE A 49 3.69 -19.45 -0.22
CA ILE A 49 2.41 -18.94 -0.73
C ILE A 49 2.39 -19.00 -2.27
N ALA A 50 3.43 -18.52 -2.92
CA ALA A 50 3.56 -18.57 -4.38
C ALA A 50 3.56 -20.02 -4.91
N ALA A 51 4.24 -20.93 -4.22
CA ALA A 51 4.25 -22.37 -4.58
C ALA A 51 2.84 -22.98 -4.53
N ARG A 52 2.03 -22.62 -3.53
CA ARG A 52 0.64 -23.10 -3.43
C ARG A 52 -0.26 -22.51 -4.52
N ILE A 53 -0.05 -21.25 -4.88
CA ILE A 53 -0.79 -20.59 -5.99
C ILE A 53 -0.45 -21.32 -7.31
N ARG A 54 0.84 -21.50 -7.63
CA ARG A 54 1.29 -22.22 -8.84
C ARG A 54 0.76 -23.64 -8.93
N ALA A 55 0.71 -24.33 -7.79
CA ALA A 55 0.18 -25.70 -7.74
C ALA A 55 -1.35 -25.77 -7.87
N GLY A 56 -2.07 -24.64 -7.92
CA GLY A 56 -3.54 -24.61 -7.94
C GLY A 56 -4.16 -25.24 -6.67
N ALA A 57 -3.46 -25.17 -5.54
CA ALA A 57 -3.82 -25.88 -4.30
C ALA A 57 -5.21 -25.52 -3.76
N LEU A 58 -5.72 -24.34 -4.08
CA LEU A 58 -7.06 -23.88 -3.69
C LEU A 58 -8.19 -24.50 -4.56
N GLY A 59 -7.85 -25.17 -5.69
CA GLY A 59 -8.83 -25.71 -6.65
C GLY A 59 -9.57 -24.65 -7.50
N ARG A 60 -9.23 -23.39 -7.34
CA ARG A 60 -9.70 -22.25 -8.13
C ARG A 60 -8.63 -21.15 -8.16
N ALA A 61 -8.82 -20.16 -9.03
CA ALA A 61 -7.96 -18.99 -9.05
C ALA A 61 -8.02 -18.24 -7.72
N VAL A 62 -6.86 -17.84 -7.18
CA VAL A 62 -6.73 -17.00 -5.99
C VAL A 62 -7.16 -15.58 -6.35
N ARG A 63 -7.94 -14.94 -5.47
CA ARG A 63 -8.50 -13.59 -5.68
C ARG A 63 -7.73 -12.60 -4.81
N PHE A 64 -7.13 -11.60 -5.44
CA PHE A 64 -6.43 -10.51 -4.76
C PHE A 64 -7.20 -9.21 -4.88
N GLY A 65 -7.35 -8.50 -3.75
CA GLY A 65 -7.88 -7.14 -3.73
C GLY A 65 -6.76 -6.11 -3.90
N VAL A 66 -7.03 -5.08 -4.72
CA VAL A 66 -6.18 -3.88 -4.86
C VAL A 66 -7.06 -2.63 -4.83
N PRO A 67 -6.54 -1.46 -4.42
CA PRO A 67 -7.34 -0.21 -4.39
C PRO A 67 -7.84 0.23 -5.77
N PHE A 68 -7.01 0.05 -6.78
CA PHE A 68 -7.31 0.44 -8.15
C PHE A 68 -6.36 -0.23 -9.15
N PHE A 69 -6.83 -0.53 -10.36
CA PHE A 69 -5.98 -1.08 -11.41
C PHE A 69 -4.86 -0.15 -11.79
N PHE A 70 -4.21 0.46 -12.04
CA PHE A 70 -3.15 1.45 -12.30
C PHE A 70 -2.59 2.12 -11.02
N SER A 71 -2.81 1.49 -9.86
CA SER A 71 -2.16 1.90 -8.61
C SER A 71 -0.81 1.23 -8.45
N THR A 72 0.05 1.80 -7.61
CA THR A 72 1.31 1.18 -7.19
C THR A 72 1.08 -0.22 -6.61
N HIS A 73 0.05 -0.39 -5.80
CA HIS A 73 -0.37 -1.69 -5.24
C HIS A 73 -0.58 -2.76 -6.34
N HIS A 74 -1.31 -2.40 -7.40
CA HIS A 74 -1.57 -3.31 -8.51
C HIS A 74 -0.29 -3.69 -9.26
N PHE A 75 0.59 -2.72 -9.51
CA PHE A 75 1.85 -3.00 -10.21
C PHE A 75 2.80 -3.84 -9.37
N LEU A 76 2.92 -3.58 -8.07
CA LEU A 76 3.75 -4.36 -7.16
C LEU A 76 3.24 -5.80 -7.00
N LEU A 77 1.92 -5.98 -6.86
CA LEU A 77 1.31 -7.31 -6.84
C LEU A 77 1.63 -8.09 -8.12
N ARG A 78 1.43 -7.49 -9.28
CA ARG A 78 1.72 -8.12 -10.57
C ARG A 78 3.20 -8.45 -10.74
N TYR A 79 4.07 -7.55 -10.31
CA TYR A 79 5.52 -7.75 -10.35
C TYR A 79 5.93 -8.94 -9.47
N TRP A 80 5.44 -9.00 -8.23
CA TRP A 80 5.70 -10.14 -7.35
C TRP A 80 5.18 -11.46 -7.93
N LEU A 81 3.93 -11.50 -8.38
CA LEU A 81 3.35 -12.69 -9.03
C LEU A 81 4.22 -13.17 -10.20
N ALA A 82 4.58 -12.27 -11.09
CA ALA A 82 5.41 -12.60 -12.26
C ALA A 82 6.81 -13.07 -11.85
N SER A 83 7.44 -12.48 -10.84
CA SER A 83 8.75 -12.93 -10.32
C SER A 83 8.71 -14.32 -9.73
N GLU A 84 7.55 -14.72 -9.22
CA GLU A 84 7.27 -16.07 -8.72
C GLU A 84 6.81 -17.06 -9.81
N GLY A 85 6.80 -16.64 -11.08
CA GLY A 85 6.35 -17.48 -12.20
C GLY A 85 4.84 -17.69 -12.27
N ILE A 86 4.04 -16.80 -11.68
CA ILE A 86 2.58 -16.78 -11.73
C ILE A 86 2.15 -15.71 -12.74
N ASP A 87 1.37 -16.10 -13.74
CA ASP A 87 0.80 -15.15 -14.70
C ASP A 87 -0.37 -14.37 -14.06
N PRO A 88 -0.21 -13.05 -13.81
CA PRO A 88 -1.23 -12.28 -13.10
C PRO A 88 -2.54 -12.08 -13.88
N ASP A 89 -2.56 -12.40 -15.18
CA ASP A 89 -3.76 -12.27 -16.02
C ASP A 89 -4.50 -13.60 -16.21
N ARG A 90 -3.85 -14.74 -15.89
CA ARG A 90 -4.41 -16.08 -16.10
C ARG A 90 -4.58 -16.89 -14.82
N ASP A 91 -3.60 -16.82 -13.92
CA ASP A 91 -3.50 -17.77 -12.83
C ASP A 91 -4.18 -17.24 -11.55
N VAL A 92 -4.44 -15.95 -11.49
CA VAL A 92 -5.14 -15.29 -10.37
C VAL A 92 -6.24 -14.36 -10.87
N ARG A 93 -7.06 -13.83 -9.96
CA ARG A 93 -8.00 -12.76 -10.22
C ARG A 93 -7.64 -11.55 -9.37
N ILE A 94 -7.57 -10.38 -9.98
CA ILE A 94 -7.30 -9.12 -9.28
C ILE A 94 -8.58 -8.28 -9.35
N GLU A 95 -9.06 -7.87 -8.19
CA GLU A 95 -10.33 -7.15 -8.04
C GLU A 95 -10.09 -5.78 -7.37
N ILE A 96 -10.93 -4.80 -7.69
CA ILE A 96 -10.87 -3.48 -7.05
C ILE A 96 -11.70 -3.53 -5.78
N VAL A 97 -11.04 -3.26 -4.65
CA VAL A 97 -11.68 -3.11 -3.34
C VAL A 97 -11.15 -1.83 -2.68
N PRO A 98 -12.01 -0.91 -2.23
CA PRO A 98 -11.56 0.26 -1.47
C PRO A 98 -10.81 -0.15 -0.20
N PRO A 99 -9.66 0.50 0.12
CA PRO A 99 -8.82 0.10 1.26
C PRO A 99 -9.55 -0.08 2.59
N PRO A 100 -10.46 0.84 3.03
CA PRO A 100 -11.18 0.66 4.29
C PRO A 100 -12.10 -0.57 4.32
N LEU A 101 -12.52 -1.08 3.15
CA LEU A 101 -13.40 -2.25 3.03
C LEU A 101 -12.63 -3.56 2.86
N MET A 102 -11.31 -3.52 2.63
CA MET A 102 -10.50 -4.72 2.42
C MET A 102 -10.48 -5.67 3.63
N PRO A 103 -10.33 -5.19 4.89
CA PRO A 103 -10.38 -6.08 6.05
C PRO A 103 -11.71 -6.82 6.19
N GLU A 104 -12.83 -6.21 5.78
CA GLU A 104 -14.14 -6.87 5.76
C GLU A 104 -14.25 -7.85 4.58
N ALA A 105 -13.81 -7.46 3.40
CA ALA A 105 -13.82 -8.32 2.21
C ALA A 105 -13.00 -9.60 2.42
N ILE A 106 -11.85 -9.51 3.11
CA ILE A 106 -11.04 -10.64 3.55
C ILE A 106 -11.82 -11.51 4.55
N GLY A 107 -12.37 -10.92 5.61
CA GLY A 107 -13.11 -11.63 6.64
C GLY A 107 -14.33 -12.39 6.11
N ASN A 108 -14.97 -11.86 5.08
CA ASN A 108 -16.14 -12.46 4.41
C ASN A 108 -15.76 -13.43 3.27
N GLY A 109 -14.48 -13.68 3.03
CA GLY A 109 -14.00 -14.60 1.98
C GLY A 109 -14.28 -14.12 0.56
N VAL A 110 -14.47 -12.80 0.35
CA VAL A 110 -14.63 -12.20 -0.98
C VAL A 110 -13.32 -12.23 -1.75
N ILE A 111 -12.22 -11.96 -1.07
CA ILE A 111 -10.85 -12.03 -1.57
C ILE A 111 -10.01 -12.95 -0.69
N ASP A 112 -8.96 -13.55 -1.26
CA ASP A 112 -8.05 -14.50 -0.59
C ASP A 112 -6.75 -13.85 -0.15
N GLY A 113 -6.44 -12.66 -0.71
CA GLY A 113 -5.32 -11.81 -0.34
C GLY A 113 -5.55 -10.38 -0.76
N MET A 114 -4.70 -9.47 -0.31
CA MET A 114 -4.78 -8.06 -0.68
C MET A 114 -3.40 -7.41 -0.72
N MET A 115 -3.21 -6.50 -1.66
CA MET A 115 -2.12 -5.53 -1.66
C MET A 115 -2.69 -4.17 -1.31
N VAL A 116 -2.31 -3.62 -0.16
CA VAL A 116 -2.95 -2.45 0.42
C VAL A 116 -1.96 -1.58 1.19
N GLY A 117 -2.20 -0.27 1.21
CA GLY A 117 -1.47 0.66 2.07
C GLY A 117 -1.86 0.47 3.54
N GLU A 118 -0.89 0.61 4.43
CA GLU A 118 -1.16 0.65 5.86
C GLU A 118 -2.02 1.88 6.23
N PRO A 119 -2.86 1.77 7.26
CA PRO A 119 -2.89 0.74 8.32
C PRO A 119 -3.81 -0.47 8.03
N TRP A 120 -4.37 -0.61 6.85
CA TRP A 120 -5.42 -1.59 6.56
C TRP A 120 -4.94 -3.05 6.62
N GLY A 121 -3.66 -3.31 6.33
CA GLY A 121 -3.05 -4.61 6.54
C GLY A 121 -3.01 -4.98 8.02
N SER A 122 -2.50 -4.08 8.84
CA SER A 122 -2.45 -4.23 10.30
C SER A 122 -3.84 -4.38 10.91
N VAL A 123 -4.86 -3.65 10.42
CA VAL A 123 -6.26 -3.82 10.85
C VAL A 123 -6.77 -5.23 10.58
N ALA A 124 -6.45 -5.81 9.42
CA ALA A 124 -6.85 -7.18 9.10
C ALA A 124 -6.15 -8.22 9.97
N VAL A 125 -4.88 -8.00 10.32
CA VAL A 125 -4.12 -8.86 11.25
C VAL A 125 -4.74 -8.78 12.66
N ASP A 126 -4.99 -7.59 13.17
CA ASP A 126 -5.58 -7.39 14.50
C ASP A 126 -7.01 -7.98 14.62
N ARG A 127 -7.74 -8.03 13.51
CA ARG A 127 -9.05 -8.73 13.42
C ARG A 127 -8.92 -10.25 13.32
N GLY A 128 -7.71 -10.79 13.23
CA GLY A 128 -7.45 -12.23 13.13
C GLY A 128 -7.74 -12.85 11.76
N VAL A 129 -7.99 -12.03 10.73
CA VAL A 129 -8.48 -12.51 9.42
C VAL A 129 -7.38 -12.60 8.35
N ALA A 130 -6.18 -12.07 8.59
CA ALA A 130 -5.09 -12.10 7.64
C ALA A 130 -3.71 -12.11 8.31
N SER A 131 -2.69 -12.50 7.53
CA SER A 131 -1.27 -12.35 7.86
C SER A 131 -0.56 -11.51 6.80
N ILE A 132 0.36 -10.64 7.22
CA ILE A 132 1.26 -9.87 6.34
C ILE A 132 2.46 -10.75 6.02
N PHE A 133 2.61 -11.18 4.78
CA PHE A 133 3.73 -12.05 4.38
C PHE A 133 4.81 -11.32 3.57
N LEU A 134 4.51 -10.11 3.03
CA LEU A 134 5.47 -9.33 2.27
C LEU A 134 5.13 -7.84 2.36
N SER A 135 6.12 -6.97 2.23
CA SER A 135 5.93 -5.51 2.13
C SER A 135 6.37 -4.99 0.76
N ALA A 136 5.88 -3.81 0.40
CA ALA A 136 6.34 -3.11 -0.80
C ALA A 136 7.86 -2.90 -0.82
N THR A 137 8.46 -2.63 0.33
CA THR A 137 9.91 -2.44 0.49
C THR A 137 10.70 -3.70 0.15
N GLU A 138 10.14 -4.88 0.46
CA GLU A 138 10.75 -6.19 0.13
C GLU A 138 10.55 -6.55 -1.35
N ILE A 139 9.49 -6.02 -2.00
CA ILE A 139 9.25 -6.23 -3.44
C ILE A 139 10.10 -5.25 -4.26
N TRP A 140 10.02 -3.97 -3.95
CA TRP A 140 10.73 -2.90 -4.67
C TRP A 140 10.89 -1.68 -3.75
N ALA A 141 12.06 -1.54 -3.13
CA ALA A 141 12.34 -0.45 -2.20
C ALA A 141 12.31 0.93 -2.88
N GLY A 142 11.74 1.92 -2.17
CA GLY A 142 11.68 3.30 -2.65
C GLY A 142 10.56 3.55 -3.67
N THR A 143 9.54 2.70 -3.70
CA THR A 143 8.40 2.86 -4.61
C THR A 143 7.56 4.08 -4.22
N PRO A 144 7.31 5.05 -5.14
CA PRO A 144 6.37 6.13 -4.90
C PRO A 144 4.95 5.58 -4.66
N GLU A 145 4.30 6.04 -3.58
CA GLU A 145 2.95 5.59 -3.25
C GLU A 145 1.92 6.70 -3.47
N LYS A 146 1.89 7.72 -2.66
CA LYS A 146 0.99 8.86 -2.85
C LYS A 146 1.72 10.03 -3.46
N VAL A 147 1.04 10.72 -4.39
CA VAL A 147 1.60 11.88 -5.07
C VAL A 147 0.64 13.06 -5.00
N PHE A 148 1.19 14.25 -4.96
CA PHE A 148 0.44 15.48 -5.16
C PHE A 148 0.42 15.80 -6.65
N GLY A 149 -0.77 15.70 -7.26
CA GLY A 149 -0.95 15.90 -8.69
C GLY A 149 -1.94 17.02 -8.99
N MET A 150 -1.74 17.68 -10.12
CA MET A 150 -2.63 18.76 -10.59
C MET A 150 -2.60 18.86 -12.11
N ARG A 151 -3.58 19.55 -12.70
CA ARG A 151 -3.55 19.90 -14.12
C ARG A 151 -2.42 20.90 -14.40
N ARG A 152 -1.63 20.65 -15.46
CA ARG A 152 -0.56 21.58 -15.86
C ARG A 152 -1.09 23.01 -16.08
N SER A 153 -2.17 23.16 -16.81
CA SER A 153 -2.78 24.48 -17.08
C SER A 153 -3.20 25.24 -15.82
N TRP A 154 -3.66 24.50 -14.78
CA TRP A 154 -3.96 25.13 -13.51
C TRP A 154 -2.69 25.56 -12.77
N ALA A 155 -1.66 24.72 -12.79
CA ALA A 155 -0.39 25.04 -12.15
C ALA A 155 0.26 26.30 -12.75
N GLU A 156 0.28 26.39 -14.08
CA GLU A 156 0.82 27.54 -14.81
C GLU A 156 0.04 28.83 -14.53
N ALA A 157 -1.28 28.74 -14.40
CA ALA A 157 -2.12 29.88 -14.06
C ALA A 157 -2.06 30.29 -12.57
N ASN A 158 -1.51 29.44 -11.69
CA ASN A 158 -1.54 29.62 -10.23
C ASN A 158 -0.19 29.35 -9.56
N GLU A 159 0.91 29.77 -10.17
CA GLU A 159 2.28 29.48 -9.69
C GLU A 159 2.51 29.80 -8.21
N GLY A 160 2.02 30.95 -7.74
CA GLY A 160 2.15 31.37 -6.34
C GLY A 160 1.44 30.42 -5.37
N ALA A 161 0.26 29.90 -5.75
CA ALA A 161 -0.47 28.90 -4.97
C ALA A 161 0.25 27.57 -4.95
N VAL A 162 0.78 27.11 -6.11
CA VAL A 162 1.57 25.89 -6.22
C VAL A 162 2.79 25.95 -5.32
N GLN A 163 3.56 27.03 -5.36
CA GLN A 163 4.72 27.24 -4.49
C GLN A 163 4.34 27.24 -3.01
N GLY A 164 3.21 27.86 -2.65
CA GLY A 164 2.67 27.87 -1.29
C GLY A 164 2.34 26.45 -0.81
N LEU A 165 1.64 25.68 -1.64
CA LEU A 165 1.28 24.30 -1.36
C LEU A 165 2.51 23.39 -1.23
N LEU A 166 3.49 23.49 -2.12
CA LEU A 166 4.73 22.71 -2.06
C LEU A 166 5.51 23.00 -0.77
N ARG A 167 5.62 24.28 -0.36
CA ARG A 167 6.26 24.61 0.92
C ARG A 167 5.49 24.04 2.10
N ALA A 168 4.18 24.05 2.09
CA ALA A 168 3.35 23.47 3.15
C ALA A 168 3.50 21.95 3.23
N LEU A 169 3.44 21.27 2.09
CA LEU A 169 3.63 19.82 1.99
C LEU A 169 5.04 19.41 2.45
N TYR A 170 6.07 20.12 2.02
CA TYR A 170 7.44 19.84 2.46
C TYR A 170 7.60 19.97 3.98
N ARG A 171 7.06 21.04 4.58
CA ARG A 171 7.09 21.23 6.04
C ARG A 171 6.30 20.14 6.76
N ALA A 172 5.12 19.78 6.25
CA ALA A 172 4.31 18.70 6.82
C ALA A 172 5.05 17.37 6.74
N SER A 173 5.64 17.02 5.60
CA SER A 173 6.39 15.78 5.41
C SER A 173 7.61 15.70 6.34
N THR A 174 8.33 16.82 6.53
CA THR A 174 9.46 16.90 7.46
C THR A 174 9.00 16.68 8.90
N TRP A 175 7.87 17.28 9.29
CA TRP A 175 7.30 17.11 10.63
C TRP A 175 6.83 15.67 10.86
N VAL A 176 6.13 15.09 9.90
CA VAL A 176 5.65 13.70 9.95
C VAL A 176 6.81 12.69 9.99
N GLN A 177 7.90 12.98 9.30
CA GLN A 177 9.08 12.09 9.26
C GLN A 177 9.85 12.09 10.59
N ASP A 178 9.73 13.12 11.42
CA ASP A 178 10.40 13.19 12.72
C ASP A 178 9.76 12.20 13.71
N PRO A 179 10.53 11.22 14.23
CA PRO A 179 10.00 10.23 15.17
C PRO A 179 9.42 10.82 16.46
N SER A 180 9.87 12.01 16.88
CA SER A 180 9.35 12.68 18.07
C SER A 180 7.88 13.10 17.93
N ASN A 181 7.38 13.25 16.73
CA ASN A 181 6.00 13.61 16.42
C ASN A 181 5.07 12.41 16.22
N ARG A 182 5.61 11.18 16.25
CA ARG A 182 4.87 9.96 15.85
C ARG A 182 3.62 9.73 16.68
N VAL A 183 3.69 9.85 18.01
CA VAL A 183 2.55 9.68 18.91
C VAL A 183 1.45 10.68 18.57
N THR A 184 1.80 11.97 18.50
CA THR A 184 0.84 13.05 18.15
C THR A 184 0.23 12.82 16.75
N LEU A 185 1.03 12.37 15.78
CA LEU A 185 0.54 12.04 14.44
C LEU A 185 -0.44 10.86 14.48
N SER A 186 -0.12 9.81 15.23
CA SER A 186 -0.98 8.63 15.34
C SER A 186 -2.33 8.98 15.98
N GLU A 187 -2.33 9.77 17.05
CA GLU A 187 -3.54 10.27 17.71
C GLU A 187 -4.37 11.18 16.78
N LEU A 188 -3.70 12.01 15.98
CA LEU A 188 -4.38 12.86 15.00
C LEU A 188 -5.07 12.03 13.92
N LEU A 189 -4.34 11.09 13.33
CA LEU A 189 -4.86 10.23 12.25
C LEU A 189 -5.91 9.23 12.72
N ALA A 190 -5.91 8.85 14.01
CA ALA A 190 -6.90 7.95 14.59
C ALA A 190 -8.32 8.52 14.66
N ARG A 191 -8.47 9.84 14.52
CA ARG A 191 -9.79 10.49 14.59
C ARG A 191 -10.70 10.02 13.46
N GLU A 192 -12.01 9.94 13.74
CA GLU A 192 -13.08 9.60 12.79
C GLU A 192 -13.02 10.43 11.49
N ALA A 193 -12.62 11.71 11.60
CA ALA A 193 -12.46 12.60 10.45
C ALA A 193 -11.34 12.19 9.47
N TYR A 194 -10.47 11.24 9.85
CA TYR A 194 -9.35 10.76 9.03
C TYR A 194 -9.43 9.25 8.78
N LEU A 195 -8.78 8.43 9.61
CA LEU A 195 -8.68 6.98 9.36
C LEU A 195 -9.69 6.15 10.16
N ASP A 196 -10.15 6.64 11.30
CA ASP A 196 -11.02 5.91 12.23
C ASP A 196 -10.44 4.53 12.62
N VAL A 197 -9.14 4.52 12.90
CA VAL A 197 -8.36 3.34 13.29
C VAL A 197 -7.60 3.67 14.56
N SER A 198 -7.35 2.69 15.44
CA SER A 198 -6.66 2.95 16.70
C SER A 198 -5.27 3.58 16.49
N ALA A 199 -4.89 4.52 17.36
CA ALA A 199 -3.59 5.19 17.29
C ALA A 199 -2.42 4.20 17.38
N GLU A 200 -2.58 3.11 18.13
CA GLU A 200 -1.57 2.05 18.25
C GLU A 200 -1.29 1.36 16.93
N VAL A 201 -2.34 1.01 16.17
CA VAL A 201 -2.19 0.40 14.83
C VAL A 201 -1.46 1.36 13.88
N ILE A 202 -1.84 2.64 13.91
CA ILE A 202 -1.22 3.67 13.08
C ILE A 202 0.25 3.87 13.48
N GLU A 203 0.56 3.87 14.77
CA GLU A 203 1.94 4.02 15.25
C GLU A 203 2.83 2.85 14.77
N ARG A 204 2.34 1.61 14.87
CA ARG A 204 3.05 0.43 14.33
C ARG A 204 3.34 0.58 12.85
N ALA A 205 2.33 1.01 12.06
CA ALA A 205 2.49 1.27 10.64
C ALA A 205 3.52 2.38 10.36
N LEU A 206 3.49 3.48 11.09
CA LEU A 206 4.45 4.58 10.93
C LEU A 206 5.87 4.21 11.35
N SER A 207 6.02 3.36 12.36
CA SER A 207 7.34 2.91 12.85
C SER A 207 7.93 1.80 11.99
N GLY A 208 7.11 1.03 11.28
CA GLY A 208 7.50 -0.20 10.61
C GLY A 208 7.66 -1.39 11.56
N ASP A 209 7.24 -1.27 12.84
CA ASP A 209 7.22 -2.35 13.82
C ASP A 209 5.86 -3.09 13.71
N LEU A 210 5.71 -3.90 12.67
CA LEU A 210 4.43 -4.52 12.34
C LEU A 210 4.18 -5.81 13.12
N THR A 211 2.96 -6.01 13.58
CA THR A 211 2.46 -7.36 13.90
C THR A 211 2.05 -8.03 12.60
N ARG A 212 2.76 -9.08 12.20
CA ARG A 212 2.59 -9.73 10.89
C ARG A 212 1.53 -10.83 10.90
N THR A 213 1.26 -11.44 12.05
CA THR A 213 0.28 -12.54 12.15
C THR A 213 -0.67 -12.33 13.32
N PRO A 214 -1.88 -12.91 13.28
CA PRO A 214 -2.82 -12.90 14.41
C PRO A 214 -2.26 -13.50 15.70
N GLN A 215 -1.23 -14.36 15.59
CA GLN A 215 -0.55 -14.98 16.74
C GLN A 215 0.53 -14.09 17.35
N GLY A 216 0.71 -12.86 16.82
CA GLY A 216 1.59 -11.85 17.39
C GLY A 216 3.04 -11.90 16.91
N LEU A 217 3.33 -12.54 15.77
CA LEU A 217 4.67 -12.47 15.17
C LEU A 217 4.99 -11.02 14.81
N GLN A 218 6.07 -10.49 15.39
CA GLN A 218 6.55 -9.13 15.11
C GLN A 218 7.56 -9.14 13.98
N GLY A 219 7.55 -8.06 13.17
CA GLY A 219 8.55 -7.84 12.13
C GLY A 219 8.88 -6.36 12.00
N LYS A 220 10.18 -6.02 12.03
CA LYS A 220 10.67 -4.68 11.75
C LYS A 220 10.98 -4.54 10.27
N ILE A 221 10.48 -3.48 9.66
CA ILE A 221 10.79 -3.10 8.28
C ILE A 221 11.38 -1.69 8.32
N ASP A 222 12.68 -1.60 8.04
CA ASP A 222 13.36 -0.32 7.99
C ASP A 222 12.84 0.50 6.80
N ARG A 223 12.66 1.81 7.02
CA ARG A 223 12.13 2.73 6.00
C ARG A 223 10.80 2.25 5.39
N PHE A 224 9.95 1.63 6.20
CA PHE A 224 8.68 1.05 5.77
C PHE A 224 7.77 2.09 5.11
N VAL A 225 7.56 3.24 5.74
CA VAL A 225 6.94 4.41 5.11
C VAL A 225 7.88 5.62 5.24
N VAL A 226 8.07 6.37 4.16
CA VAL A 226 8.97 7.53 4.13
C VAL A 226 8.23 8.71 3.53
N PHE A 227 8.02 9.75 4.34
CA PHE A 227 7.29 10.95 3.91
C PHE A 227 8.19 12.04 3.34
N GLN A 228 9.48 12.03 3.69
CA GLN A 228 10.44 12.98 3.17
C GLN A 228 11.78 12.25 2.93
N ASP A 229 12.24 12.28 1.71
CA ASP A 229 13.48 11.60 1.29
C ASP A 229 14.27 12.47 0.29
N GLY A 230 14.57 13.70 0.68
CA GLY A 230 15.38 14.60 -0.13
C GLY A 230 14.86 14.74 -1.56
N ALA A 231 15.68 14.38 -2.53
CA ALA A 231 15.36 14.48 -3.96
C ALA A 231 14.18 13.58 -4.39
N SER A 232 13.95 12.46 -3.71
CA SER A 232 12.86 11.53 -4.07
C SER A 232 11.46 12.13 -3.88
N SER A 233 11.33 13.15 -3.01
CA SER A 233 10.07 13.90 -2.86
C SER A 233 9.80 14.85 -4.03
N PHE A 234 10.83 15.17 -4.83
CA PHE A 234 10.75 16.08 -5.96
C PHE A 234 11.21 15.36 -7.23
N PRO A 235 10.31 14.73 -7.98
CA PRO A 235 10.68 13.88 -9.14
C PRO A 235 11.57 14.55 -10.18
N TRP A 236 11.45 15.87 -10.36
CA TRP A 236 12.27 16.61 -11.32
C TRP A 236 13.71 16.87 -10.87
N LEU A 237 14.03 16.63 -9.58
CA LEU A 237 15.41 16.78 -9.09
C LEU A 237 16.24 15.51 -9.27
N SER A 238 15.61 14.40 -9.61
CA SER A 238 16.24 13.10 -9.77
C SER A 238 16.53 12.74 -11.24
N GLN A 239 16.29 13.68 -12.17
CA GLN A 239 16.52 13.47 -13.61
C GLN A 239 17.87 14.04 -14.04
#